data_09c875f95de6be0d93ac780f2a81338b
#
_entry.id   09c875f95de6be0d93ac780f2a81338b
#
_cell.length_a   1.000
_cell.length_b   1.000
_cell.length_c   1.000
_cell.angle_alpha   90.00
_cell.angle_beta   90.00
_cell.angle_gamma   90.00
#
_symmetry.space_group_name_H-M   'P 1'
#
loop_
_entity.id
_entity.type
_entity.pdbx_description
1 polymer ?
#
loop_
_entity_poly.entity_id
_entity_poly.type
_entity_poly.pdbx_seq_one_letter_code
_entity_poly.pdbx_strand_id
1 'polypeptide(L)'
;QFIYETGDAAGQNMTTTCTWQACKWIMKAVRRFEGLRIKNFLIESNLSNDKKVTYQTFLKGRGIRVMAECLLTAESCEKILKVTPKLLVTAYQSFVMGSISAGMIGININVANIIGSMFTALGQDIACVHESSLAQLHIELTEDNCAYCTITLPSLVIGTVGGGTNLPQQRECLEMLGCAGPNNAHKLAEVIAGFCLALDISTLSAIAADHFARAHEKLGRNRPVNYLKMGDLDNNFFNLACHSLHPDA
;
A
#
# COMPACT_ATOMS: atom_id res chain seq x y z
N GLN A 1 27.11 3.83 7.75
CA GLN A 1 25.66 4.04 7.60
C GLN A 1 25.21 5.15 8.56
N PHE A 2 24.40 6.09 8.07
CA PHE A 2 23.71 7.08 8.91
C PHE A 2 22.31 6.56 9.19
N ILE A 3 21.88 6.63 10.44
CA ILE A 3 20.56 6.23 10.92
C ILE A 3 19.92 7.45 11.56
N TYR A 4 18.68 7.73 11.20
CA TYR A 4 17.94 8.89 11.66
C TYR A 4 16.58 8.47 12.24
N GLU A 5 16.17 9.17 13.27
CA GLU A 5 14.80 9.15 13.79
C GLU A 5 14.17 10.51 13.50
N THR A 6 13.06 10.52 12.76
CA THR A 6 12.43 11.76 12.27
C THR A 6 11.13 12.11 13.00
N GLY A 7 10.73 11.30 13.99
CA GLY A 7 9.51 11.51 14.77
C GLY A 7 8.27 11.51 13.86
N ASP A 8 7.44 12.52 14.00
CA ASP A 8 6.18 12.66 13.25
C ASP A 8 6.34 13.21 11.83
N ALA A 9 7.57 13.48 11.37
CA ALA A 9 7.84 13.88 9.99
C ALA A 9 8.35 12.70 9.17
N ALA A 10 7.97 12.60 7.91
CA ALA A 10 8.61 11.66 6.97
C ALA A 10 10.12 11.94 6.82
N GLY A 11 10.53 13.20 6.96
CA GLY A 11 11.91 13.60 7.25
C GLY A 11 12.93 13.49 6.11
N GLN A 12 12.52 13.13 4.91
CA GLN A 12 13.41 12.82 3.78
C GLN A 12 14.37 13.97 3.43
N ASN A 13 13.86 15.20 3.33
CA ASN A 13 14.70 16.37 3.04
C ASN A 13 15.66 16.69 4.18
N MET A 14 15.21 16.53 5.44
CA MET A 14 16.06 16.76 6.61
C MET A 14 17.21 15.75 6.66
N THR A 15 16.93 14.46 6.49
CA THR A 15 17.97 13.41 6.50
C THR A 15 18.97 13.59 5.37
N THR A 16 18.52 13.99 4.18
CA THR A 16 19.39 14.31 3.03
C THR A 16 20.34 15.46 3.38
N THR A 17 19.81 16.57 3.89
CA THR A 17 20.61 17.74 4.25
C THR A 17 21.61 17.44 5.38
N CYS A 18 21.16 16.73 6.42
CA CYS A 18 22.03 16.34 7.54
C CYS A 18 23.15 15.41 7.06
N THR A 19 22.83 14.42 6.25
CA THR A 19 23.83 13.49 5.69
C THR A 19 24.85 14.24 4.82
N TRP A 20 24.40 15.16 3.98
CA TRP A 20 25.30 15.97 3.15
C TRP A 20 26.28 16.80 4.00
N GLN A 21 25.81 17.46 5.05
CA GLN A 21 26.69 18.20 5.96
C GLN A 21 27.66 17.28 6.69
N ALA A 22 27.18 16.13 7.18
CA ALA A 22 28.03 15.13 7.81
C ALA A 22 29.14 14.62 6.88
N CYS A 23 28.79 14.30 5.62
CA CYS A 23 29.76 13.89 4.62
C CYS A 23 30.81 14.97 4.32
N LYS A 24 30.39 16.22 4.21
CA LYS A 24 31.33 17.36 4.04
C LYS A 24 32.29 17.49 5.22
N TRP A 25 31.79 17.29 6.43
CA TRP A 25 32.63 17.31 7.62
C TRP A 25 33.62 16.14 7.62
N ILE A 26 33.17 14.92 7.32
CA ILE A 26 34.02 13.72 7.21
C ILE A 26 35.12 13.92 6.16
N MET A 27 34.78 14.45 4.99
CA MET A 27 35.76 14.75 3.93
C MET A 27 36.90 15.67 4.41
N LYS A 28 36.58 16.64 5.29
CA LYS A 28 37.57 17.52 5.91
C LYS A 28 38.36 16.80 7.00
N ALA A 29 37.68 16.05 7.85
CA ALA A 29 38.30 15.35 8.98
C ALA A 29 39.30 14.27 8.54
N VAL A 30 38.95 13.48 7.50
CA VAL A 30 39.80 12.39 7.00
C VAL A 30 41.12 12.89 6.44
N ARG A 31 41.20 14.15 5.95
CA ARG A 31 42.46 14.74 5.46
C ARG A 31 43.54 14.88 6.53
N ARG A 32 43.16 14.76 7.82
CA ARG A 32 44.09 14.82 8.95
C ARG A 32 44.77 13.50 9.23
N PHE A 33 44.33 12.39 8.60
CA PHE A 33 44.90 11.07 8.80
C PHE A 33 45.77 10.68 7.62
N GLU A 34 47.04 10.35 7.87
CA GLU A 34 47.95 9.85 6.83
C GLU A 34 47.44 8.53 6.26
N GLY A 35 47.55 8.36 4.94
CA GLY A 35 47.13 7.15 4.26
C GLY A 35 45.64 7.04 3.94
N LEU A 36 44.78 7.90 4.47
CA LEU A 36 43.35 7.90 4.18
C LEU A 36 42.98 8.99 3.18
N ARG A 37 42.37 8.61 2.05
CA ARG A 37 41.83 9.56 1.08
C ARG A 37 40.46 9.13 0.61
N ILE A 38 39.48 9.98 0.84
CA ILE A 38 38.15 9.88 0.22
C ILE A 38 38.17 10.79 -1.01
N LYS A 39 37.99 10.21 -2.19
CA LYS A 39 38.00 10.99 -3.45
C LYS A 39 36.74 11.80 -3.61
N ASN A 40 35.58 11.17 -3.36
CA ASN A 40 34.27 11.77 -3.54
C ASN A 40 33.23 11.03 -2.71
N PHE A 41 32.03 11.57 -2.60
CA PHE A 41 30.85 10.90 -2.08
C PHE A 41 29.62 11.21 -2.94
N LEU A 42 28.71 10.27 -3.00
CA LEU A 42 27.39 10.44 -3.59
C LEU A 42 26.37 10.43 -2.47
N ILE A 43 25.48 11.43 -2.47
CA ILE A 43 24.47 11.55 -1.42
C ILE A 43 23.40 10.47 -1.52
N GLU A 44 23.15 9.97 -2.72
CA GLU A 44 22.18 8.92 -3.01
C GLU A 44 22.76 7.91 -4.02
N SER A 45 22.61 6.62 -3.70
CA SER A 45 23.09 5.51 -4.54
C SER A 45 22.11 4.32 -4.56
N ASN A 46 20.84 4.55 -4.21
CA ASN A 46 19.78 3.55 -4.07
C ASN A 46 19.97 2.53 -2.92
N LEU A 47 21.05 2.60 -2.13
CA LEU A 47 21.23 1.70 -0.99
C LEU A 47 20.19 1.97 0.12
N SER A 48 19.66 3.18 0.18
CA SER A 48 18.59 3.59 1.10
C SER A 48 17.23 2.96 0.75
N ASN A 49 17.07 2.42 -0.47
CA ASN A 49 15.79 1.97 -1.04
C ASN A 49 14.71 3.04 -1.09
N ASP A 50 15.08 4.32 -1.09
CA ASP A 50 14.14 5.43 -1.17
C ASP A 50 13.19 5.26 -2.35
N LYS A 51 11.89 5.18 -2.07
CA LYS A 51 10.82 5.05 -3.07
C LYS A 51 10.94 3.78 -3.94
N LYS A 52 11.50 2.70 -3.39
CA LYS A 52 11.69 1.42 -4.09
C LYS A 52 11.09 0.26 -3.29
N VAL A 53 10.57 -0.73 -4.02
CA VAL A 53 10.14 -2.01 -3.46
C VAL A 53 11.28 -3.01 -3.57
N THR A 54 11.76 -3.48 -2.43
CA THR A 54 12.82 -4.48 -2.34
C THR A 54 12.57 -5.42 -1.18
N TYR A 55 13.23 -6.57 -1.18
CA TYR A 55 13.20 -7.47 -0.02
C TYR A 55 13.73 -6.81 1.26
N GLN A 56 14.71 -5.93 1.13
CA GLN A 56 15.23 -5.16 2.26
C GLN A 56 14.15 -4.23 2.84
N THR A 57 13.37 -3.57 2.00
CA THR A 57 12.23 -2.74 2.43
C THR A 57 11.19 -3.56 3.18
N PHE A 58 10.94 -4.78 2.76
CA PHE A 58 10.01 -5.69 3.43
C PHE A 58 10.50 -6.14 4.81
N LEU A 59 11.78 -6.50 4.91
CA LEU A 59 12.36 -7.02 6.16
C LEU A 59 12.75 -5.91 7.14
N LYS A 60 13.36 -4.85 6.63
CA LYS A 60 13.88 -3.71 7.41
C LYS A 60 13.69 -2.43 6.62
N GLY A 61 12.44 -2.07 6.39
CA GLY A 61 12.06 -0.83 5.73
C GLY A 61 12.32 0.41 6.60
N ARG A 62 12.22 1.55 5.98
CA ARG A 62 12.15 2.85 6.64
C ARG A 62 10.67 3.22 6.88
N GLY A 63 10.41 4.22 7.70
CA GLY A 63 9.04 4.59 8.10
C GLY A 63 8.51 3.73 9.25
N ILE A 64 7.21 3.71 9.40
CA ILE A 64 6.53 3.02 10.50
C ILE A 64 6.17 1.61 10.05
N ARG A 65 6.50 0.63 10.89
CA ARG A 65 5.94 -0.72 10.77
C ARG A 65 4.67 -0.79 11.59
N VAL A 66 3.56 -1.15 10.95
CA VAL A 66 2.24 -1.22 11.58
C VAL A 66 1.53 -2.50 11.20
N MET A 67 0.71 -3.01 12.10
CA MET A 67 -0.17 -4.14 11.90
C MET A 67 -1.59 -3.75 12.32
N ALA A 68 -2.58 -4.21 11.55
CA ALA A 68 -3.98 -4.19 11.93
C ALA A 68 -4.55 -5.60 11.87
N GLU A 69 -5.50 -5.89 12.77
CA GLU A 69 -6.14 -7.20 12.85
C GLU A 69 -7.63 -7.08 13.14
N CYS A 70 -8.39 -8.07 12.73
CA CYS A 70 -9.79 -8.22 13.13
C CYS A 70 -10.24 -9.68 13.12
N LEU A 71 -11.25 -9.97 13.92
CA LEU A 71 -11.97 -11.25 13.94
C LEU A 71 -13.36 -11.03 13.33
N LEU A 72 -13.63 -11.75 12.25
CA LEU A 72 -14.92 -11.69 11.55
C LEU A 72 -15.74 -12.93 11.90
N THR A 73 -16.87 -12.72 12.55
CA THR A 73 -17.81 -13.81 12.86
C THR A 73 -18.43 -14.38 11.59
N ALA A 74 -18.91 -15.61 11.62
CA ALA A 74 -19.63 -16.22 10.51
C ALA A 74 -20.83 -15.34 10.09
N GLU A 75 -21.55 -14.78 11.06
CA GLU A 75 -22.68 -13.89 10.81
C GLU A 75 -22.27 -12.62 10.04
N SER A 76 -21.15 -11.98 10.43
CA SER A 76 -20.61 -10.80 9.74
C SER A 76 -20.17 -11.13 8.32
N CYS A 77 -19.48 -12.25 8.14
CA CYS A 77 -19.08 -12.73 6.82
C CYS A 77 -20.29 -12.95 5.89
N GLU A 78 -21.32 -13.65 6.37
CA GLU A 78 -22.49 -13.98 5.55
C GLU A 78 -23.40 -12.78 5.30
N LYS A 79 -23.71 -11.99 6.33
CA LYS A 79 -24.62 -10.85 6.20
C LYS A 79 -24.03 -9.65 5.49
N ILE A 80 -22.76 -9.34 5.73
CA ILE A 80 -22.11 -8.14 5.19
C ILE A 80 -21.29 -8.48 3.94
N LEU A 81 -20.36 -9.45 4.07
CA LEU A 81 -19.41 -9.77 3.02
C LEU A 81 -19.97 -10.76 1.97
N LYS A 82 -21.11 -11.42 2.25
CA LYS A 82 -21.77 -12.39 1.36
C LYS A 82 -20.92 -13.64 1.06
N VAL A 83 -20.06 -14.01 1.98
CA VAL A 83 -19.22 -15.21 1.92
C VAL A 83 -19.22 -15.93 3.26
N THR A 84 -18.93 -17.22 3.28
CA THR A 84 -18.63 -17.91 4.53
C THR A 84 -17.16 -17.69 4.94
N PRO A 85 -16.80 -17.76 6.23
CA PRO A 85 -15.40 -17.69 6.65
C PRO A 85 -14.49 -18.68 5.91
N LYS A 86 -14.95 -19.90 5.73
CA LYS A 86 -14.22 -20.95 5.00
C LYS A 86 -13.98 -20.56 3.54
N LEU A 87 -14.97 -19.99 2.86
CA LEU A 87 -14.81 -19.54 1.47
C LEU A 87 -13.80 -18.38 1.37
N LEU A 88 -13.84 -17.44 2.33
CA LEU A 88 -12.89 -16.34 2.40
C LEU A 88 -11.45 -16.84 2.55
N VAL A 89 -11.23 -17.81 3.46
CA VAL A 89 -9.90 -18.44 3.67
C VAL A 89 -9.45 -19.19 2.41
N THR A 90 -10.34 -19.93 1.76
CA THR A 90 -10.01 -20.65 0.50
C THR A 90 -9.61 -19.67 -0.61
N ALA A 91 -10.34 -18.57 -0.75
CA ALA A 91 -9.99 -17.52 -1.71
C ALA A 91 -8.61 -16.91 -1.39
N TYR A 92 -8.35 -16.59 -0.12
CA TYR A 92 -7.04 -16.09 0.32
C TYR A 92 -5.91 -17.08 -0.03
N GLN A 93 -6.07 -18.36 0.21
CA GLN A 93 -5.07 -19.38 -0.16
C GLN A 93 -4.77 -19.39 -1.66
N SER A 94 -5.79 -19.22 -2.50
CA SER A 94 -5.61 -19.10 -3.94
C SER A 94 -4.81 -17.84 -4.32
N PHE A 95 -5.06 -16.71 -3.64
CA PHE A 95 -4.28 -15.48 -3.81
C PHE A 95 -2.82 -15.65 -3.38
N VAL A 96 -2.58 -16.35 -2.27
CA VAL A 96 -1.20 -16.68 -1.82
C VAL A 96 -0.46 -17.45 -2.91
N MET A 97 -1.06 -18.50 -3.45
CA MET A 97 -0.45 -19.29 -4.51
C MET A 97 -0.19 -18.48 -5.78
N GLY A 98 -1.14 -17.64 -6.17
CA GLY A 98 -0.98 -16.73 -7.31
C GLY A 98 0.16 -15.72 -7.08
N SER A 99 0.23 -15.12 -5.89
CA SER A 99 1.26 -14.16 -5.52
C SER A 99 2.66 -14.77 -5.53
N ILE A 100 2.81 -15.98 -4.98
CA ILE A 100 4.08 -16.72 -5.00
C ILE A 100 4.48 -17.03 -6.44
N SER A 101 3.55 -17.50 -7.27
CA SER A 101 3.81 -17.84 -8.68
C SER A 101 4.20 -16.60 -9.50
N ALA A 102 3.65 -15.43 -9.16
CA ALA A 102 3.99 -14.16 -9.79
C ALA A 102 5.28 -13.53 -9.25
N GLY A 103 5.90 -14.08 -8.19
CA GLY A 103 7.12 -13.54 -7.58
C GLY A 103 6.86 -12.24 -6.81
N MET A 104 5.68 -12.03 -6.26
CA MET A 104 5.36 -10.83 -5.47
C MET A 104 6.20 -10.75 -4.20
N ILE A 105 6.60 -9.54 -3.82
CA ILE A 105 7.14 -9.23 -2.49
C ILE A 105 5.97 -8.75 -1.63
N GLY A 106 5.63 -9.54 -0.62
CA GLY A 106 4.40 -9.36 0.17
C GLY A 106 3.17 -9.91 -0.55
N ILE A 107 2.09 -10.05 0.19
CA ILE A 107 0.81 -10.59 -0.30
C ILE A 107 -0.29 -9.63 0.15
N ASN A 108 -0.93 -8.96 -0.78
CA ASN A 108 -2.08 -8.10 -0.54
C ASN A 108 -2.94 -8.02 -1.80
N ILE A 109 -4.12 -7.45 -1.70
CA ILE A 109 -5.08 -7.38 -2.81
C ILE A 109 -4.95 -6.02 -3.52
N ASN A 110 -5.23 -4.93 -2.80
CA ASN A 110 -5.27 -3.59 -3.36
C ASN A 110 -4.88 -2.49 -2.37
N VAL A 111 -3.93 -2.78 -1.50
CA VAL A 111 -3.37 -1.82 -0.53
C VAL A 111 -2.94 -0.52 -1.21
N ALA A 112 -2.36 -0.59 -2.41
CA ALA A 112 -1.93 0.57 -3.16
C ALA A 112 -3.08 1.58 -3.43
N ASN A 113 -4.33 1.12 -3.55
CA ASN A 113 -5.48 2.01 -3.75
C ASN A 113 -5.74 2.88 -2.53
N ILE A 114 -5.67 2.31 -1.32
CA ILE A 114 -5.80 3.07 -0.06
C ILE A 114 -4.60 4.00 0.13
N ILE A 115 -3.38 3.48 -0.01
CA ILE A 115 -2.18 4.27 0.18
C ILE A 115 -2.16 5.45 -0.78
N GLY A 116 -2.44 5.24 -2.07
CA GLY A 116 -2.47 6.31 -3.08
C GLY A 116 -3.53 7.38 -2.77
N SER A 117 -4.74 6.95 -2.39
CA SER A 117 -5.84 7.86 -2.04
C SER A 117 -5.53 8.66 -0.78
N MET A 118 -5.10 8.00 0.29
CA MET A 118 -4.81 8.65 1.56
C MET A 118 -3.57 9.55 1.45
N PHE A 119 -2.52 9.14 0.75
CA PHE A 119 -1.33 9.97 0.55
C PHE A 119 -1.67 11.27 -0.17
N THR A 120 -2.54 11.19 -1.19
CA THR A 120 -3.01 12.39 -1.90
C THR A 120 -3.85 13.28 -0.98
N ALA A 121 -4.80 12.71 -0.25
CA ALA A 121 -5.70 13.47 0.62
C ALA A 121 -5.00 14.08 1.83
N LEU A 122 -3.96 13.43 2.37
CA LEU A 122 -3.30 13.80 3.62
C LEU A 122 -1.95 14.51 3.42
N GLY A 123 -1.61 14.88 2.18
CA GLY A 123 -0.38 15.62 1.87
C GLY A 123 0.92 14.83 2.11
N GLN A 124 0.86 13.52 1.94
CA GLN A 124 2.04 12.65 2.02
C GLN A 124 2.84 12.68 0.71
N ASP A 125 4.08 12.20 0.76
CA ASP A 125 4.89 12.09 -0.46
C ASP A 125 4.34 10.98 -1.38
N ILE A 126 3.72 11.39 -2.49
CA ILE A 126 3.06 10.47 -3.42
C ILE A 126 4.03 9.43 -4.02
N ALA A 127 5.30 9.75 -4.16
CA ALA A 127 6.29 8.81 -4.66
C ALA A 127 6.61 7.68 -3.64
N CYS A 128 6.34 7.90 -2.36
CA CYS A 128 6.47 6.89 -1.32
C CYS A 128 5.31 5.87 -1.31
N VAL A 129 4.26 6.07 -2.10
CA VAL A 129 3.21 5.06 -2.34
C VAL A 129 3.84 3.75 -2.78
N HIS A 130 4.88 3.78 -3.62
CA HIS A 130 5.54 2.60 -4.14
C HIS A 130 6.08 1.68 -3.04
N GLU A 131 6.83 2.20 -2.08
CA GLU A 131 7.35 1.40 -0.95
C GLU A 131 6.33 1.21 0.18
N SER A 132 5.44 2.17 0.41
CA SER A 132 4.44 2.11 1.49
C SER A 132 3.28 1.16 1.20
N SER A 133 3.07 0.80 -0.07
CA SER A 133 2.05 -0.19 -0.47
C SER A 133 2.50 -1.63 -0.27
N LEU A 134 3.73 -1.84 0.18
CA LEU A 134 4.20 -3.17 0.53
C LEU A 134 3.44 -3.66 1.76
N ALA A 135 2.77 -4.80 1.66
CA ALA A 135 1.97 -5.34 2.75
C ALA A 135 1.91 -6.87 2.73
N GLN A 136 1.67 -7.43 3.91
CA GLN A 136 1.44 -8.84 4.11
C GLN A 136 0.06 -9.05 4.74
N LEU A 137 -0.90 -9.47 3.93
CA LEU A 137 -2.20 -9.95 4.37
C LEU A 137 -2.08 -11.40 4.87
N HIS A 138 -2.79 -11.74 5.92
CA HIS A 138 -2.98 -13.12 6.38
C HIS A 138 -4.42 -13.31 6.81
N ILE A 139 -5.02 -14.45 6.41
CA ILE A 139 -6.38 -14.81 6.77
C ILE A 139 -6.40 -16.29 7.12
N GLU A 140 -6.92 -16.62 8.29
CA GLU A 140 -7.07 -18.01 8.75
C GLU A 140 -8.46 -18.27 9.34
N LEU A 141 -8.86 -19.54 9.34
CA LEU A 141 -10.09 -19.98 9.97
C LEU A 141 -9.81 -20.36 11.42
N THR A 142 -10.58 -19.80 12.34
CA THR A 142 -10.49 -20.18 13.76
C THR A 142 -11.32 -21.44 14.07
N GLU A 143 -11.08 -22.06 15.22
CA GLU A 143 -11.86 -23.22 15.71
C GLU A 143 -13.35 -22.90 15.84
N ASP A 144 -13.69 -21.64 16.18
CA ASP A 144 -15.07 -21.15 16.31
C ASP A 144 -15.72 -20.77 14.97
N ASN A 145 -15.14 -21.21 13.84
CA ASN A 145 -15.63 -20.87 12.49
C ASN A 145 -15.72 -19.35 12.21
N CYS A 146 -14.79 -18.58 12.77
CA CYS A 146 -14.59 -17.17 12.44
C CYS A 146 -13.40 -17.02 11.50
N ALA A 147 -13.31 -15.90 10.75
CA ALA A 147 -12.12 -15.57 9.97
C ALA A 147 -11.27 -14.55 10.76
N TYR A 148 -10.06 -14.94 11.14
CA TYR A 148 -9.08 -14.05 11.71
C TYR A 148 -8.24 -13.45 10.58
N CYS A 149 -8.23 -12.13 10.48
CA CYS A 149 -7.61 -11.39 9.39
C CYS A 149 -6.60 -10.40 9.94
N THR A 150 -5.40 -10.38 9.37
CA THR A 150 -4.36 -9.41 9.71
C THR A 150 -3.71 -8.83 8.47
N ILE A 151 -3.22 -7.59 8.58
CA ILE A 151 -2.36 -6.97 7.59
C ILE A 151 -1.17 -6.31 8.28
N THR A 152 0.02 -6.51 7.73
CA THR A 152 1.23 -5.82 8.16
C THR A 152 1.77 -4.96 7.03
N LEU A 153 1.95 -3.65 7.30
CA LEU A 153 2.67 -2.74 6.42
C LEU A 153 4.07 -2.53 7.02
N PRO A 154 5.14 -3.06 6.41
CA PRO A 154 6.48 -3.06 7.02
C PRO A 154 7.22 -1.74 6.89
N SER A 155 6.79 -0.84 5.99
CA SER A 155 7.52 0.37 5.63
C SER A 155 6.57 1.50 5.21
N LEU A 156 5.75 1.96 6.13
CA LEU A 156 4.81 3.06 5.88
C LEU A 156 5.50 4.40 6.10
N VAL A 157 5.85 5.09 5.02
CA VAL A 157 6.56 6.37 5.06
C VAL A 157 5.55 7.52 5.07
N ILE A 158 5.20 7.96 6.26
CA ILE A 158 4.19 9.00 6.49
C ILE A 158 4.68 10.03 7.52
N GLY A 159 3.96 11.14 7.58
CA GLY A 159 4.14 12.14 8.62
C GLY A 159 2.85 12.91 8.87
N THR A 160 2.76 13.52 10.05
CA THR A 160 1.65 14.39 10.47
C THR A 160 2.10 15.82 10.68
N VAL A 161 3.40 16.07 10.49
CA VAL A 161 4.03 17.39 10.53
C VAL A 161 4.95 17.59 9.33
N GLY A 162 5.02 18.81 8.84
CA GLY A 162 5.89 19.19 7.73
C GLY A 162 5.39 18.78 6.35
N GLY A 163 6.11 19.19 5.31
CA GLY A 163 5.77 18.89 3.93
C GLY A 163 4.35 19.32 3.55
N GLY A 164 3.66 18.48 2.80
CA GLY A 164 2.30 18.71 2.32
C GLY A 164 1.21 18.66 3.42
N THR A 165 1.53 18.20 4.63
CA THR A 165 0.55 18.10 5.74
C THR A 165 0.04 19.45 6.24
N ASN A 166 0.73 20.54 5.89
CA ASN A 166 0.34 21.91 6.25
C ASN A 166 -0.48 22.62 5.17
N LEU A 167 -0.70 22.00 4.02
CA LEU A 167 -1.60 22.53 3.01
C LEU A 167 -3.03 22.53 3.58
N PRO A 168 -3.84 23.60 3.37
CA PRO A 168 -5.12 23.77 4.06
C PRO A 168 -6.04 22.54 3.97
N GLN A 169 -6.30 22.02 2.79
CA GLN A 169 -7.19 20.88 2.56
C GLN A 169 -6.63 19.58 3.14
N GLN A 170 -5.33 19.34 3.00
CA GLN A 170 -4.67 18.15 3.54
C GLN A 170 -4.68 18.17 5.07
N ARG A 171 -4.51 19.34 5.65
CA ARG A 171 -4.60 19.52 7.09
C ARG A 171 -6.02 19.26 7.61
N GLU A 172 -7.05 19.79 6.93
CA GLU A 172 -8.45 19.49 7.26
C GLU A 172 -8.74 17.99 7.22
N CYS A 173 -8.25 17.26 6.21
CA CYS A 173 -8.38 15.82 6.14
C CYS A 173 -7.68 15.11 7.31
N LEU A 174 -6.50 15.56 7.71
CA LEU A 174 -5.80 15.03 8.90
C LEU A 174 -6.57 15.34 10.19
N GLU A 175 -7.18 16.53 10.31
CA GLU A 175 -8.02 16.94 11.44
C GLU A 175 -9.28 16.07 11.53
N MET A 176 -9.92 15.76 10.41
CA MET A 176 -11.08 14.84 10.35
C MET A 176 -10.75 13.44 10.91
N LEU A 177 -9.52 12.96 10.67
CA LEU A 177 -9.02 11.70 11.23
C LEU A 177 -8.53 11.84 12.67
N GLY A 178 -8.47 13.06 13.21
CA GLY A 178 -7.86 13.36 14.50
C GLY A 178 -6.36 13.08 14.53
N CYS A 179 -5.68 13.23 13.38
CA CYS A 179 -4.27 12.90 13.18
C CYS A 179 -3.41 14.11 12.80
N ALA A 180 -3.92 15.34 12.87
CA ALA A 180 -3.13 16.54 12.55
C ALA A 180 -2.13 16.87 13.66
N GLY A 181 -0.92 17.30 13.27
CA GLY A 181 0.10 17.83 14.17
C GLY A 181 0.96 16.76 14.87
N PRO A 182 1.77 17.18 15.84
CA PRO A 182 2.72 16.30 16.51
C PRO A 182 2.07 15.20 17.35
N ASN A 183 2.81 14.11 17.58
CA ASN A 183 2.43 12.91 18.34
C ASN A 183 1.28 12.10 17.70
N ASN A 184 1.07 12.23 16.38
CA ASN A 184 -0.03 11.56 15.70
C ASN A 184 0.42 10.62 14.56
N ALA A 185 1.71 10.52 14.23
CA ALA A 185 2.16 9.69 13.13
C ALA A 185 1.84 8.19 13.34
N HIS A 186 2.01 7.67 14.55
CA HIS A 186 1.65 6.28 14.87
C HIS A 186 0.13 6.05 14.76
N LYS A 187 -0.68 6.97 15.27
CA LYS A 187 -2.13 6.92 15.12
C LYS A 187 -2.56 6.93 13.66
N LEU A 188 -1.93 7.79 12.84
CA LEU A 188 -2.19 7.82 11.40
C LEU A 188 -1.82 6.49 10.73
N ALA A 189 -0.69 5.87 11.14
CA ALA A 189 -0.30 4.56 10.63
C ALA A 189 -1.35 3.48 10.92
N GLU A 190 -1.89 3.45 12.14
CA GLU A 190 -2.94 2.51 12.55
C GLU A 190 -4.22 2.72 11.74
N VAL A 191 -4.64 3.99 11.54
CA VAL A 191 -5.81 4.33 10.71
C VAL A 191 -5.61 3.84 9.28
N ILE A 192 -4.45 4.10 8.67
CA ILE A 192 -4.14 3.64 7.31
C ILE A 192 -4.16 2.11 7.23
N ALA A 193 -3.54 1.42 8.18
CA ALA A 193 -3.52 -0.04 8.20
C ALA A 193 -4.93 -0.64 8.33
N GLY A 194 -5.79 -0.03 9.16
CA GLY A 194 -7.19 -0.43 9.29
C GLY A 194 -7.96 -0.28 7.98
N PHE A 195 -7.79 0.82 7.26
CA PHE A 195 -8.39 1.00 5.93
C PHE A 195 -7.86 0.01 4.89
N CYS A 196 -6.56 -0.28 4.91
CA CYS A 196 -5.95 -1.28 4.02
C CYS A 196 -6.54 -2.66 4.28
N LEU A 197 -6.63 -3.08 5.54
CA LEU A 197 -7.22 -4.36 5.92
C LEU A 197 -8.68 -4.46 5.49
N ALA A 198 -9.48 -3.42 5.77
CA ALA A 198 -10.89 -3.38 5.43
C ALA A 198 -11.13 -3.48 3.92
N LEU A 199 -10.35 -2.75 3.10
CA LEU A 199 -10.49 -2.81 1.65
C LEU A 199 -10.05 -4.16 1.08
N ASP A 200 -8.95 -4.73 1.56
CA ASP A 200 -8.47 -6.04 1.11
C ASP A 200 -9.50 -7.14 1.43
N ILE A 201 -10.05 -7.18 2.65
CA ILE A 201 -11.13 -8.10 3.02
C ILE A 201 -12.35 -7.91 2.14
N SER A 202 -12.80 -6.67 1.97
CA SER A 202 -13.98 -6.35 1.13
C SER A 202 -13.80 -6.80 -0.31
N THR A 203 -12.62 -6.53 -0.89
CA THR A 203 -12.32 -6.89 -2.28
C THR A 203 -12.22 -8.39 -2.45
N LEU A 204 -11.49 -9.09 -1.55
CA LEU A 204 -11.38 -10.54 -1.60
C LEU A 204 -12.74 -11.23 -1.47
N SER A 205 -13.58 -10.73 -0.56
CA SER A 205 -14.95 -11.22 -0.38
C SER A 205 -15.80 -11.02 -1.64
N ALA A 206 -15.71 -9.85 -2.27
CA ALA A 206 -16.43 -9.58 -3.52
C ALA A 206 -15.98 -10.51 -4.67
N ILE A 207 -14.69 -10.83 -4.74
CA ILE A 207 -14.15 -11.79 -5.71
C ILE A 207 -14.67 -13.19 -5.39
N ALA A 208 -14.60 -13.63 -4.14
CA ALA A 208 -15.04 -14.95 -3.71
C ALA A 208 -16.56 -15.17 -3.89
N ALA A 209 -17.35 -14.09 -3.76
CA ALA A 209 -18.82 -14.10 -3.95
C ALA A 209 -19.26 -13.90 -5.43
N ASP A 210 -18.35 -13.83 -6.39
CA ASP A 210 -18.62 -13.50 -7.79
C ASP A 210 -19.35 -12.16 -8.00
N HIS A 211 -19.09 -11.20 -7.09
CA HIS A 211 -19.67 -9.86 -7.16
C HIS A 211 -18.72 -8.82 -7.75
N PHE A 212 -17.45 -9.11 -7.82
CA PHE A 212 -16.40 -8.17 -8.20
C PHE A 212 -16.59 -7.62 -9.61
N ALA A 213 -16.74 -8.51 -10.61
CA ALA A 213 -16.97 -8.13 -12.00
C ALA A 213 -18.28 -7.35 -12.17
N ARG A 214 -19.36 -7.82 -11.53
CA ARG A 214 -20.67 -7.15 -11.56
C ARG A 214 -20.64 -5.75 -10.93
N ALA A 215 -19.87 -5.56 -9.84
CA ALA A 215 -19.70 -4.25 -9.25
C ALA A 215 -18.97 -3.29 -10.19
N HIS A 216 -17.90 -3.75 -10.85
CA HIS A 216 -17.18 -2.96 -11.84
C HIS A 216 -18.07 -2.65 -13.05
N GLU A 217 -18.87 -3.60 -13.45
CA GLU A 217 -19.84 -3.42 -14.50
C GLU A 217 -20.89 -2.36 -14.16
N LYS A 218 -21.44 -2.38 -12.96
CA LYS A 218 -22.48 -1.45 -12.51
C LYS A 218 -21.94 -0.07 -12.14
N LEU A 219 -20.75 0.00 -11.52
CA LEU A 219 -20.19 1.22 -10.92
C LEU A 219 -19.01 1.80 -11.70
N GLY A 220 -18.59 1.15 -12.80
CA GLY A 220 -17.47 1.60 -13.60
C GLY A 220 -17.67 3.01 -14.16
N ARG A 221 -16.59 3.80 -14.18
CA ARG A 221 -16.59 5.16 -14.72
C ARG A 221 -16.64 5.13 -16.24
N ASN A 222 -17.13 6.22 -16.85
CA ASN A 222 -17.14 6.43 -18.31
C ASN A 222 -17.99 5.44 -19.10
N ARG A 223 -19.07 4.92 -18.55
CA ARG A 223 -20.03 4.19 -19.36
C ARG A 223 -20.83 5.15 -20.21
N PRO A 224 -21.04 4.86 -21.51
CA PRO A 224 -22.00 5.55 -22.31
C PRO A 224 -23.40 5.48 -21.66
N VAL A 225 -24.12 6.60 -21.62
CA VAL A 225 -25.47 6.69 -21.01
C VAL A 225 -26.46 5.77 -21.71
N ASN A 226 -26.20 5.40 -22.98
CA ASN A 226 -27.02 4.50 -23.81
C ASN A 226 -26.37 3.11 -23.83
N TYR A 227 -26.62 2.30 -22.82
CA TYR A 227 -26.30 0.87 -22.89
C TYR A 227 -27.38 0.16 -23.68
N LEU A 228 -26.96 -0.55 -24.73
CA LEU A 228 -27.78 -1.55 -25.42
C LEU A 228 -28.38 -2.51 -24.38
N LYS A 229 -29.69 -2.76 -24.48
CA LYS A 229 -30.35 -3.74 -23.63
C LYS A 229 -29.68 -5.11 -23.81
N MET A 230 -29.60 -5.91 -22.78
CA MET A 230 -28.91 -7.22 -22.77
C MET A 230 -29.32 -8.18 -23.91
N GLY A 231 -30.45 -7.92 -24.65
CA GLY A 231 -30.87 -8.66 -25.80
C GLY A 231 -30.14 -8.33 -27.11
N ASP A 232 -29.33 -7.25 -27.14
CA ASP A 232 -28.58 -6.82 -28.32
C ASP A 232 -27.15 -7.34 -28.36
N LEU A 233 -26.71 -8.05 -27.30
CA LEU A 233 -25.32 -8.51 -27.13
C LEU A 233 -25.01 -9.87 -27.75
N ASP A 234 -26.05 -10.65 -28.14
CA ASP A 234 -25.84 -12.05 -28.49
C ASP A 234 -25.19 -12.30 -29.88
N ASN A 235 -25.10 -11.28 -30.74
CA ASN A 235 -24.52 -11.48 -32.06
C ASN A 235 -23.26 -10.68 -32.41
N ASN A 236 -22.92 -9.60 -31.67
CA ASN A 236 -21.76 -8.78 -32.01
C ASN A 236 -20.54 -9.01 -31.08
N PHE A 237 -20.74 -9.49 -29.85
CA PHE A 237 -19.63 -9.65 -28.90
C PHE A 237 -18.73 -10.85 -29.25
N PHE A 238 -19.31 -11.94 -29.77
CA PHE A 238 -18.54 -13.11 -30.23
C PHE A 238 -17.70 -12.80 -31.47
N ASN A 239 -18.19 -11.96 -32.38
CA ASN A 239 -17.44 -11.57 -33.58
C ASN A 239 -16.29 -10.61 -33.32
N LEU A 240 -16.39 -9.72 -32.33
CA LEU A 240 -15.30 -8.81 -31.93
C LEU A 240 -14.20 -9.52 -31.13
N ALA A 241 -14.54 -10.48 -30.28
CA ALA A 241 -13.58 -11.27 -29.54
C ALA A 241 -12.78 -12.25 -30.41
N CYS A 242 -13.39 -12.78 -31.46
CA CYS A 242 -12.70 -13.68 -32.40
C CYS A 242 -11.76 -12.96 -33.37
N HIS A 243 -12.00 -11.69 -33.71
CA HIS A 243 -11.10 -10.91 -34.56
C HIS A 243 -9.85 -10.40 -33.89
N SER A 244 -9.82 -10.32 -32.53
CA SER A 244 -8.64 -9.91 -31.76
C SER A 244 -7.68 -11.06 -31.39
N LEU A 245 -8.03 -12.31 -31.74
CA LEU A 245 -7.22 -13.49 -31.40
C LEU A 245 -6.43 -14.07 -32.59
N HIS A 246 -6.50 -13.46 -33.77
CA HIS A 246 -5.63 -13.79 -34.89
C HIS A 246 -4.79 -12.57 -35.26
N PRO A 247 -3.56 -12.43 -34.73
CA PRO A 247 -2.55 -11.64 -35.39
C PRO A 247 -2.13 -12.44 -36.64
N ASP A 248 -2.18 -11.79 -37.76
CA ASP A 248 -1.69 -12.32 -39.02
C ASP A 248 -0.28 -12.90 -38.90
N ALA A 249 -0.09 -14.05 -39.54
CA ALA A 249 1.13 -14.80 -39.67
C ALA A 249 2.31 -14.00 -40.24
#